data_c8464fcce822d7624e644513f0ea5a20
#
_entry.id   c8464fcce822d7624e644513f0ea5a20
#
_cell.length_a   1.000
_cell.length_b   1.000
_cell.length_c   1.000
_cell.angle_alpha   90.00
_cell.angle_beta   90.00
_cell.angle_gamma   90.00
#
_symmetry.space_group_name_H-M   'P 1'
#
loop_
_entity.id
_entity.type
_entity.pdbx_description
1 polymer ?
#
loop_
_entity_poly.entity_id
_entity_poly.type
_entity_poly.pdbx_seq_one_letter_code
_entity_poly.pdbx_strand_id
1 'polypeptide(L)'
;MSAGQALLGGVLIGLASWLLLASLGRVAGISGIASSALLPAKADSGADRAWRWAFLVGLIVGGAAATNLLQPAMVSTRPIPLLLAAGLLVGVGTVLGSGCTSGQGVCGLGRRSARSLVATLVFMGTGFATVFAIFLIAGRAMI
;
A
#
# COMPACT_ATOMS: atom_id res chain seq x y z
N MET A 1 -4.32 -19.85 1.48
CA MET A 1 -4.92 -19.13 0.34
C MET A 1 -4.70 -19.97 -0.91
N SER A 2 -5.74 -20.21 -1.70
CA SER A 2 -5.58 -20.90 -2.98
C SER A 2 -4.99 -19.97 -4.03
N ALA A 3 -4.23 -20.51 -4.99
CA ALA A 3 -3.67 -19.73 -6.10
C ALA A 3 -4.75 -18.94 -6.87
N GLY A 4 -5.97 -19.50 -6.98
CA GLY A 4 -7.10 -18.83 -7.60
C GLY A 4 -7.55 -17.55 -6.84
N GLN A 5 -7.57 -17.56 -5.51
CA GLN A 5 -7.91 -16.38 -4.71
C GLN A 5 -6.86 -15.27 -4.87
N ALA A 6 -5.58 -15.62 -4.93
CA ALA A 6 -4.51 -14.66 -5.17
C ALA A 6 -4.60 -14.04 -6.58
N LEU A 7 -4.91 -14.83 -7.59
CA LEU A 7 -5.12 -14.36 -8.96
C LEU A 7 -6.32 -13.41 -9.06
N LEU A 8 -7.46 -13.77 -8.48
CA LEU A 8 -8.66 -12.94 -8.46
C LEU A 8 -8.37 -11.59 -7.76
N GLY A 9 -7.69 -11.61 -6.61
CA GLY A 9 -7.29 -10.40 -5.91
C GLY A 9 -6.39 -9.50 -6.76
N GLY A 10 -5.39 -10.07 -7.43
CA GLY A 10 -4.50 -9.34 -8.33
C GLY A 10 -5.22 -8.71 -9.52
N VAL A 11 -6.13 -9.45 -10.16
CA VAL A 11 -6.96 -8.94 -11.26
C VAL A 11 -7.86 -7.79 -10.80
N LEU A 12 -8.51 -7.92 -9.65
CA LEU A 12 -9.38 -6.86 -9.10
C LEU A 12 -8.58 -5.58 -8.80
N ILE A 13 -7.41 -5.70 -8.18
CA ILE A 13 -6.52 -4.55 -7.91
C ILE A 13 -6.05 -3.91 -9.22
N GLY A 14 -5.66 -4.72 -10.21
CA GLY A 14 -5.24 -4.25 -11.51
C GLY A 14 -6.35 -3.50 -12.25
N LEU A 15 -7.56 -4.05 -12.29
CA LEU A 15 -8.73 -3.41 -12.90
C LEU A 15 -9.12 -2.11 -12.19
N ALA A 16 -9.13 -2.09 -10.85
CA ALA A 16 -9.42 -0.88 -10.08
C ALA A 16 -8.39 0.23 -10.37
N SER A 17 -7.11 -0.12 -10.43
CA SER A 17 -6.03 0.82 -10.77
C SER A 17 -6.15 1.34 -12.19
N TRP A 18 -6.52 0.47 -13.14
CA TRP A 18 -6.72 0.84 -14.54
C TRP A 18 -7.95 1.75 -14.70
N LEU A 19 -9.06 1.43 -14.04
CA LEU A 19 -10.27 2.26 -14.06
C LEU A 19 -10.00 3.65 -13.48
N LEU A 20 -9.25 3.75 -12.37
CA LEU A 20 -8.88 5.03 -11.79
C LEU A 20 -8.02 5.86 -12.76
N LEU A 21 -7.08 5.22 -13.43
CA LEU A 21 -6.23 5.90 -14.43
C LEU A 21 -7.04 6.32 -15.65
N ALA A 22 -7.94 5.47 -16.15
CA ALA A 22 -8.73 5.73 -17.35
C ALA A 22 -9.80 6.80 -17.11
N SER A 23 -10.44 6.82 -15.93
CA SER A 23 -11.54 7.75 -15.61
C SER A 23 -11.06 9.10 -15.10
N LEU A 24 -10.05 9.12 -14.24
CA LEU A 24 -9.59 10.35 -13.57
C LEU A 24 -8.19 10.79 -14.03
N GLY A 25 -7.51 10.01 -14.87
CA GLY A 25 -6.13 10.28 -15.28
C GLY A 25 -5.12 10.25 -14.11
N ARG A 26 -5.51 9.66 -12.97
CA ARG A 26 -4.74 9.70 -11.73
C ARG A 26 -4.22 8.32 -11.38
N VAL A 27 -3.01 8.30 -10.80
CA VAL A 27 -2.36 7.05 -10.36
C VAL A 27 -2.87 6.69 -8.96
N ALA A 28 -3.22 5.43 -8.74
CA ALA A 28 -3.66 4.89 -7.46
C ALA A 28 -2.51 4.80 -6.45
N GLY A 29 -1.97 5.94 -6.03
CA GLY A 29 -0.94 6.03 -5.00
C GLY A 29 -1.57 6.37 -3.65
N ILE A 30 -1.78 5.37 -2.78
CA ILE A 30 -2.50 5.53 -1.51
C ILE A 30 -1.87 6.63 -0.64
N SER A 31 -0.54 6.66 -0.51
CA SER A 31 0.15 7.68 0.28
C SER A 31 -0.04 9.10 -0.28
N GLY A 32 0.00 9.26 -1.59
CA GLY A 32 -0.23 10.55 -2.26
C GLY A 32 -1.68 11.03 -2.10
N ILE A 33 -2.66 10.11 -2.24
CA ILE A 33 -4.07 10.42 -2.04
C ILE A 33 -4.33 10.76 -0.57
N ALA A 34 -3.79 9.98 0.38
CA ALA A 34 -3.97 10.20 1.80
C ALA A 34 -3.32 11.52 2.26
N SER A 35 -2.08 11.80 1.86
CA SER A 35 -1.40 13.05 2.21
C SER A 35 -2.12 14.28 1.66
N SER A 36 -2.60 14.22 0.43
CA SER A 36 -3.35 15.32 -0.19
C SER A 36 -4.80 15.45 0.32
N ALA A 37 -5.38 14.38 0.89
CA ALA A 37 -6.68 14.46 1.56
C ALA A 37 -6.56 15.11 2.95
N LEU A 38 -5.47 14.83 3.68
CA LEU A 38 -5.20 15.36 5.02
C LEU A 38 -4.61 16.77 4.98
N LEU A 39 -3.73 17.05 4.02
CA LEU A 39 -3.05 18.33 3.82
C LEU A 39 -3.43 18.92 2.46
N PRO A 40 -4.65 19.42 2.30
CA PRO A 40 -5.10 19.96 1.02
C PRO A 40 -4.32 21.22 0.65
N ALA A 41 -3.89 21.29 -0.61
CA ALA A 41 -3.32 22.52 -1.13
C ALA A 41 -4.40 23.62 -1.24
N LYS A 42 -3.99 24.89 -1.08
CA LYS A 42 -4.92 26.05 -1.15
C LYS A 42 -5.71 26.14 -2.45
N ALA A 43 -5.29 25.47 -3.51
CA ALA A 43 -5.92 25.47 -4.84
C ALA A 43 -6.82 24.24 -5.09
N ASP A 44 -7.01 23.35 -4.08
CA ASP A 44 -7.84 22.17 -4.26
C ASP A 44 -9.34 22.53 -4.34
N SER A 45 -9.99 22.09 -5.42
CA SER A 45 -11.44 22.20 -5.56
C SER A 45 -12.16 21.22 -4.61
N GLY A 46 -13.39 21.57 -4.20
CA GLY A 46 -14.19 20.67 -3.36
C GLY A 46 -14.41 19.29 -3.99
N ALA A 47 -14.53 19.21 -5.31
CA ALA A 47 -14.64 17.96 -6.05
C ALA A 47 -13.33 17.12 -5.94
N ASP A 48 -12.17 17.76 -5.99
CA ASP A 48 -10.87 17.07 -5.80
C ASP A 48 -10.71 16.47 -4.42
N ARG A 49 -11.31 17.07 -3.42
CA ARG A 49 -11.30 16.56 -2.05
C ARG A 49 -12.28 15.40 -1.88
N ALA A 50 -13.47 15.51 -2.45
CA ALA A 50 -14.52 14.52 -2.31
C ALA A 50 -14.10 13.15 -2.86
N TRP A 51 -13.53 13.08 -4.07
CA TRP A 51 -13.10 11.79 -4.63
C TRP A 51 -11.97 11.12 -3.83
N ARG A 52 -11.04 11.91 -3.23
CA ARG A 52 -9.96 11.37 -2.39
C ARG A 52 -10.53 10.69 -1.14
N TRP A 53 -11.47 11.35 -0.47
CA TRP A 53 -12.16 10.76 0.68
C TRP A 53 -13.01 9.55 0.27
N ALA A 54 -13.72 9.62 -0.83
CA ALA A 54 -14.48 8.48 -1.36
C ALA A 54 -13.56 7.28 -1.64
N PHE A 55 -12.38 7.52 -2.21
CA PHE A 55 -11.38 6.47 -2.44
C PHE A 55 -10.89 5.84 -1.13
N LEU A 56 -10.53 6.65 -0.12
CA LEU A 56 -10.04 6.16 1.17
C LEU A 56 -11.13 5.37 1.92
N VAL A 57 -12.35 5.88 1.94
CA VAL A 57 -13.50 5.20 2.55
C VAL A 57 -13.78 3.89 1.81
N GLY A 58 -13.79 3.91 0.48
CA GLY A 58 -13.96 2.71 -0.34
C GLY A 58 -12.89 1.64 -0.07
N LEU A 59 -11.64 2.05 0.14
CA LEU A 59 -10.54 1.15 0.49
C LEU A 59 -10.75 0.50 1.87
N ILE A 60 -11.16 1.28 2.87
CA ILE A 60 -11.42 0.79 4.24
C ILE A 60 -12.63 -0.16 4.24
N VAL A 61 -13.74 0.26 3.64
CA VAL A 61 -14.98 -0.53 3.57
C VAL A 61 -14.75 -1.81 2.76
N GLY A 62 -14.10 -1.71 1.60
CA GLY A 62 -13.76 -2.87 0.76
C GLY A 62 -12.83 -3.85 1.46
N GLY A 63 -11.82 -3.36 2.18
CA GLY A 63 -10.93 -4.17 3.00
C GLY A 63 -11.66 -4.87 4.14
N ALA A 64 -12.51 -4.15 4.88
CA ALA A 64 -13.33 -4.72 5.94
C ALA A 64 -14.33 -5.76 5.41
N ALA A 65 -14.99 -5.51 4.29
CA ALA A 65 -15.87 -6.46 3.64
C ALA A 65 -15.12 -7.73 3.20
N ALA A 66 -13.96 -7.58 2.58
CA ALA A 66 -13.15 -8.70 2.14
C ALA A 66 -12.67 -9.57 3.31
N THR A 67 -12.27 -8.97 4.45
CA THR A 67 -11.88 -9.73 5.64
C THR A 67 -13.04 -10.50 6.25
N ASN A 68 -14.25 -9.94 6.25
CA ASN A 68 -15.44 -10.64 6.76
C ASN A 68 -15.92 -11.78 5.83
N LEU A 69 -15.85 -11.57 4.51
CA LEU A 69 -16.30 -12.56 3.53
C LEU A 69 -15.30 -13.71 3.32
N LEU A 70 -14.02 -13.42 3.29
CA LEU A 70 -12.97 -14.39 3.00
C LEU A 70 -12.42 -15.07 4.26
N GLN A 71 -12.76 -14.57 5.44
CA GLN A 71 -12.30 -15.06 6.75
C GLN A 71 -10.83 -15.52 6.71
N PRO A 72 -9.89 -14.62 6.35
CA PRO A 72 -8.50 -15.02 6.41
C PRO A 72 -8.17 -15.33 7.87
N ALA A 73 -7.72 -16.53 8.14
CA ALA A 73 -7.32 -17.02 9.47
C ALA A 73 -6.10 -16.27 10.05
N MET A 74 -5.76 -15.13 9.48
CA MET A 74 -4.65 -14.27 9.87
C MET A 74 -5.11 -13.19 10.84
N VAL A 75 -5.55 -13.59 12.02
CA VAL A 75 -5.59 -12.64 13.14
C VAL A 75 -4.15 -12.36 13.52
N SER A 76 -3.69 -11.14 13.23
CA SER A 76 -2.37 -10.71 13.68
C SER A 76 -2.35 -10.68 15.21
N THR A 77 -1.60 -11.59 15.82
CA THR A 77 -1.36 -11.63 17.27
C THR A 77 -0.35 -10.59 17.74
N ARG A 78 0.05 -9.67 16.87
CA ARG A 78 1.04 -8.65 17.17
C ARG A 78 0.44 -7.55 18.05
N PRO A 79 1.17 -7.05 19.06
CA PRO A 79 0.69 -5.99 19.93
C PRO A 79 0.40 -4.70 19.15
N ILE A 80 -0.69 -4.03 19.49
CA ILE A 80 -1.16 -2.80 18.85
C ILE A 80 -0.07 -1.71 18.79
N PRO A 81 0.73 -1.45 19.85
CA PRO A 81 1.79 -0.45 19.79
C PRO A 81 2.84 -0.72 18.70
N LEU A 82 3.17 -2.00 18.48
CA LEU A 82 4.11 -2.38 17.43
C LEU A 82 3.54 -2.10 16.03
N LEU A 83 2.25 -2.37 15.83
CA LEU A 83 1.56 -2.07 14.57
C LEU A 83 1.49 -0.58 14.30
N LEU A 84 1.24 0.23 15.33
CA LEU A 84 1.22 1.69 15.22
C LEU A 84 2.62 2.23 14.87
N ALA A 85 3.66 1.77 15.55
CA ALA A 85 5.04 2.17 15.27
C ALA A 85 5.46 1.79 13.84
N ALA A 86 5.15 0.56 13.41
CA ALA A 86 5.42 0.11 12.06
C ALA A 86 4.67 0.94 11.00
N GLY A 87 3.39 1.24 11.24
CA GLY A 87 2.58 2.08 10.36
C GLY A 87 3.12 3.50 10.23
N LEU A 88 3.58 4.11 11.33
CA LEU A 88 4.23 5.42 11.33
C LEU A 88 5.54 5.41 10.53
N LEU A 89 6.40 4.42 10.75
CA LEU A 89 7.67 4.29 10.01
C LEU A 89 7.42 4.12 8.50
N VAL A 90 6.47 3.28 8.12
CA VAL A 90 6.08 3.10 6.70
C VAL A 90 5.50 4.39 6.15
N GLY A 91 4.63 5.08 6.90
CA GLY A 91 4.04 6.36 6.51
C GLY A 91 5.11 7.43 6.22
N VAL A 92 6.05 7.63 7.14
CA VAL A 92 7.19 8.55 6.95
C VAL A 92 8.04 8.11 5.77
N GLY A 93 8.38 6.83 5.65
CA GLY A 93 9.17 6.29 4.55
C GLY A 93 8.52 6.52 3.18
N THR A 94 7.20 6.38 3.07
CA THR A 94 6.47 6.61 1.80
C THR A 94 6.41 8.08 1.41
N VAL A 95 6.37 9.00 2.38
CA VAL A 95 6.43 10.44 2.13
C VAL A 95 7.83 10.84 1.65
N LEU A 96 8.89 10.39 2.34
CA LEU A 96 10.28 10.65 1.95
C LEU A 96 10.63 10.02 0.60
N GLY A 97 10.14 8.80 0.33
CA GLY A 97 10.35 8.08 -0.92
C GLY A 97 9.51 8.57 -2.10
N SER A 98 8.68 9.62 -1.89
CA SER A 98 7.79 10.21 -2.91
C SER A 98 6.85 9.17 -3.54
N GLY A 99 6.39 8.19 -2.77
CA GLY A 99 5.42 7.20 -3.21
C GLY A 99 5.38 5.95 -2.34
N CYS A 100 4.23 5.29 -2.34
CA CYS A 100 4.04 4.02 -1.65
C CYS A 100 4.29 2.83 -2.58
N THR A 101 4.30 1.63 -2.01
CA THR A 101 4.50 0.38 -2.76
C THR A 101 3.47 0.18 -3.87
N SER A 102 2.20 0.57 -3.67
CA SER A 102 1.17 0.48 -4.71
C SER A 102 1.39 1.49 -5.85
N GLY A 103 1.79 2.71 -5.53
CA GLY A 103 2.07 3.74 -6.54
C GLY A 103 3.29 3.39 -7.41
N GLN A 104 4.36 2.93 -6.80
CA GLN A 104 5.60 2.56 -7.50
C GLN A 104 5.53 1.14 -8.06
N GLY A 105 5.11 0.15 -7.27
CA GLY A 105 5.13 -1.26 -7.65
C GLY A 105 4.04 -1.65 -8.65
N VAL A 106 2.82 -1.13 -8.53
CA VAL A 106 1.72 -1.46 -9.43
C VAL A 106 1.66 -0.47 -10.60
N CYS A 107 1.41 0.80 -10.29
CA CYS A 107 1.20 1.81 -11.33
C CYS A 107 2.49 2.26 -12.00
N GLY A 108 3.59 2.38 -11.26
CA GLY A 108 4.88 2.81 -11.77
C GLY A 108 5.53 1.79 -12.69
N LEU A 109 5.50 0.51 -12.31
CA LEU A 109 5.98 -0.60 -13.16
C LEU A 109 5.08 -0.78 -14.38
N GLY A 110 3.76 -0.67 -14.23
CA GLY A 110 2.82 -0.71 -15.36
C GLY A 110 3.10 0.36 -16.42
N ARG A 111 3.63 1.51 -16.02
CA ARG A 111 4.08 2.61 -16.88
C ARG A 111 5.53 2.49 -17.34
N ARG A 112 6.21 1.38 -17.06
CA ARG A 112 7.63 1.12 -17.40
C ARG A 112 8.58 2.24 -16.93
N SER A 113 8.34 2.80 -15.75
CA SER A 113 9.18 3.86 -15.20
C SER A 113 10.44 3.25 -14.56
N ALA A 114 11.62 3.61 -15.04
CA ALA A 114 12.89 3.16 -14.48
C ALA A 114 13.05 3.59 -13.00
N ARG A 115 12.58 4.79 -12.65
CA ARG A 115 12.57 5.28 -11.27
C ARG A 115 11.73 4.35 -10.35
N SER A 116 10.57 3.92 -10.83
CA SER A 116 9.70 3.02 -10.06
C SER A 116 10.30 1.61 -9.94
N LEU A 117 11.01 1.13 -10.96
CA LEU A 117 11.73 -0.12 -10.90
C LEU A 117 12.80 -0.08 -9.79
N VAL A 118 13.63 0.96 -9.77
CA VAL A 118 14.67 1.14 -8.75
C VAL A 118 14.04 1.25 -7.35
N ALA A 119 12.99 2.06 -7.20
CA ALA A 119 12.30 2.21 -5.92
C ALA A 119 11.72 0.86 -5.43
N THR A 120 11.12 0.08 -6.33
CA THR A 120 10.59 -1.25 -6.01
C THR A 120 11.69 -2.21 -5.56
N LEU A 121 12.81 -2.25 -6.27
CA LEU A 121 13.95 -3.08 -5.89
C LEU A 121 14.52 -2.68 -4.53
N VAL A 122 14.63 -1.39 -4.25
CA VAL A 122 15.14 -0.87 -2.97
C VAL A 122 14.21 -1.28 -1.82
N PHE A 123 12.91 -1.04 -1.91
CA PHE A 123 12.04 -1.39 -0.77
C PHE A 123 11.87 -2.90 -0.60
N MET A 124 11.86 -3.70 -1.67
CA MET A 124 11.85 -5.15 -1.55
C MET A 124 13.16 -5.67 -0.95
N GLY A 125 14.29 -5.14 -1.40
CA GLY A 125 15.62 -5.49 -0.89
C GLY A 125 15.77 -5.13 0.60
N THR A 126 15.35 -3.94 1.01
CA THR A 126 15.38 -3.53 2.43
C THR A 126 14.43 -4.36 3.29
N GLY A 127 13.23 -4.69 2.78
CA GLY A 127 12.30 -5.59 3.47
C GLY A 127 12.90 -6.98 3.68
N PHE A 128 13.49 -7.56 2.64
CA PHE A 128 14.18 -8.85 2.74
C PHE A 128 15.35 -8.80 3.72
N ALA A 129 16.21 -7.77 3.63
CA ALA A 129 17.34 -7.58 4.54
C ALA A 129 16.90 -7.44 6.00
N THR A 130 15.80 -6.71 6.26
CA THR A 130 15.24 -6.55 7.61
C THR A 130 14.76 -7.88 8.18
N VAL A 131 13.98 -8.65 7.41
CA VAL A 131 13.49 -9.96 7.84
C VAL A 131 14.65 -10.92 8.08
N PHE A 132 15.65 -10.93 7.20
CA PHE A 132 16.85 -11.76 7.35
C PHE A 132 17.66 -11.37 8.58
N ALA A 133 17.84 -10.09 8.85
CA ALA A 133 18.53 -9.60 10.05
C ALA A 133 17.79 -10.02 11.34
N ILE A 134 16.48 -9.89 11.38
CA ILE A 134 15.66 -10.32 12.52
C ILE A 134 15.79 -11.84 12.71
N PHE A 135 15.75 -12.62 11.64
CA PHE A 135 15.92 -14.07 11.70
C PHE A 135 17.29 -14.47 12.30
N LEU A 136 18.38 -13.81 11.89
CA LEU A 136 19.71 -14.04 12.45
C LEU A 136 19.80 -13.68 13.93
N ILE A 137 19.18 -12.58 14.34
CA ILE A 137 19.19 -12.12 15.75
C ILE A 137 18.32 -13.06 16.61
N ALA A 138 17.12 -13.40 16.15
CA ALA A 138 16.22 -14.31 16.85
C ALA A 138 16.79 -15.73 16.91
N GLY A 139 17.40 -16.22 15.82
CA GLY A 139 18.08 -17.52 15.79
C GLY A 139 19.26 -17.61 16.77
N ARG A 140 19.98 -16.50 16.99
CA ARG A 140 21.05 -16.45 18.01
C ARG A 140 20.56 -16.39 19.45
N ALA A 141 19.34 -15.88 19.67
CA ALA A 141 18.74 -15.83 21.01
C ALA A 141 18.16 -17.18 21.48
N MET A 142 18.04 -18.15 20.56
CA MET A 142 17.54 -19.50 20.87
C MET A 142 18.68 -20.56 21.02
N ILE A 143 19.94 -20.18 20.86
CA ILE A 143 21.12 -21.02 21.11
C ILE A 143 21.86 -20.53 22.35
#